data_445094ecfab5879219fd4d5c34d6a611
#
_entry.id   445094ecfab5879219fd4d5c34d6a611
#
_cell.length_a   1.000
_cell.length_b   1.000
_cell.length_c   1.000
_cell.angle_alpha   90.00
_cell.angle_beta   90.00
_cell.angle_gamma   90.00
#
_symmetry.space_group_name_H-M   'P 1'
#
loop_
_entity.id
_entity.type
_entity.pdbx_description
1 polymer ?
#
loop_
_entity_poly.entity_id
_entity_poly.type
_entity_poly.pdbx_seq_one_letter_code
_entity_poly.pdbx_strand_id
1 'polypeptide(L)'
;VYPYKEEALAVSFPMFQLGFKEDPEKGKKRDAETDILLEILTSDASPLFRKLLDAGLINEASFGYDHFTGTGYSAILFSGESRNAKAVAEAICAEAERLRRKGIDPQAFSRARKAVYGRNISALDSSESIANAMAGLHFRGQELFRYLDRIAEVTLEDVQACLQDTLLPDRSTLSVIVPQQ
;
A
#
# COMPACT_ATOMS: atom_id res chain seq x y z
N VAL A 1 9.19 -14.72 12.96
CA VAL A 1 8.02 -13.96 12.48
C VAL A 1 6.85 -14.92 12.44
N TYR A 2 5.73 -14.59 13.07
CA TYR A 2 4.51 -15.38 13.00
C TYR A 2 3.77 -15.03 11.71
N PRO A 3 3.49 -15.98 10.81
CA PRO A 3 2.80 -15.69 9.55
C PRO A 3 1.32 -15.31 9.77
N TYR A 4 0.76 -15.69 10.91
CA TYR A 4 -0.60 -15.40 11.32
C TYR A 4 -0.71 -15.22 12.83
N LYS A 5 -1.43 -14.19 13.27
CA LYS A 5 -1.81 -13.98 14.68
C LYS A 5 -3.26 -13.49 14.74
N GLU A 6 -4.03 -14.08 15.64
CA GLU A 6 -5.40 -13.65 15.96
C GLU A 6 -5.52 -13.39 17.45
N GLU A 7 -6.23 -12.33 17.83
CA GLU A 7 -6.45 -11.94 19.22
C GLU A 7 -7.88 -11.42 19.39
N ALA A 8 -8.55 -11.85 20.47
CA ALA A 8 -9.87 -11.35 20.82
C ALA A 8 -9.76 -10.12 21.71
N LEU A 9 -10.32 -9.00 21.25
CA LEU A 9 -10.31 -7.73 21.96
C LEU A 9 -11.71 -7.10 22.00
N ALA A 10 -11.90 -6.06 22.82
CA ALA A 10 -13.15 -5.31 22.92
C ALA A 10 -13.38 -4.40 21.71
N VAL A 11 -13.62 -5.00 20.56
CA VAL A 11 -13.94 -4.32 19.29
C VAL A 11 -15.35 -4.72 18.82
N SER A 12 -16.01 -3.86 18.05
CA SER A 12 -17.35 -4.14 17.53
C SER A 12 -17.36 -4.96 16.25
N PHE A 13 -16.25 -4.93 15.49
CA PHE A 13 -16.12 -5.61 14.21
C PHE A 13 -14.72 -6.19 14.04
N PRO A 14 -14.56 -7.35 13.35
CA PRO A 14 -13.25 -7.90 13.10
C PRO A 14 -12.40 -6.98 12.21
N MET A 15 -11.15 -6.78 12.60
CA MET A 15 -10.17 -5.95 11.90
C MET A 15 -8.96 -6.78 11.51
N PHE A 16 -8.32 -6.41 10.41
CA PHE A 16 -7.08 -7.07 9.98
C PHE A 16 -5.99 -6.08 9.63
N GLN A 17 -4.77 -6.56 9.70
CA GLN A 17 -3.59 -5.91 9.16
C GLN A 17 -2.71 -6.97 8.49
N LEU A 18 -2.51 -6.82 7.18
CA LEU A 18 -1.63 -7.65 6.37
C LEU A 18 -0.36 -6.87 6.08
N GLY A 19 0.75 -7.27 6.68
CA GLY A 19 2.04 -6.63 6.51
C GLY A 19 2.97 -7.40 5.59
N PHE A 20 3.70 -6.70 4.74
CA PHE A 20 4.79 -7.23 3.91
C PHE A 20 6.08 -6.53 4.29
N LYS A 21 7.07 -7.32 4.70
CA LYS A 21 8.41 -6.79 4.99
C LYS A 21 9.17 -6.60 3.69
N GLU A 22 9.80 -5.43 3.56
CA GLU A 22 10.68 -5.08 2.46
C GLU A 22 12.15 -4.96 2.89
N ASP A 23 13.05 -4.96 1.93
CA ASP A 23 14.42 -4.52 2.12
C ASP A 23 14.43 -2.99 2.37
N PRO A 24 14.97 -2.51 3.53
CA PRO A 24 14.91 -1.10 3.88
C PRO A 24 15.56 -0.16 2.86
N GLU A 25 16.68 -0.58 2.26
CA GLU A 25 17.39 0.24 1.28
C GLU A 25 16.66 0.32 -0.06
N LYS A 26 16.00 -0.77 -0.45
CA LYS A 26 15.16 -0.81 -1.65
C LYS A 26 13.87 -0.04 -1.44
N GLY A 27 13.17 -0.24 -0.32
CA GLY A 27 11.91 0.43 0.00
C GLY A 27 12.08 1.95 -0.01
N LYS A 28 13.11 2.46 0.68
CA LYS A 28 13.42 3.90 0.69
C LYS A 28 13.71 4.49 -0.70
N LYS A 29 14.36 3.72 -1.58
CA LYS A 29 14.68 4.19 -2.94
C LYS A 29 13.51 4.15 -3.91
N ARG A 30 12.48 3.36 -3.59
CA ARG A 30 11.34 3.07 -4.47
C ARG A 30 10.01 3.57 -3.89
N ASP A 31 10.04 4.59 -3.04
CA ASP A 31 8.82 5.12 -2.40
C ASP A 31 7.75 5.49 -3.43
N ALA A 32 8.13 6.22 -4.49
CA ALA A 32 7.21 6.68 -5.52
C ALA A 32 6.64 5.51 -6.35
N GLU A 33 7.48 4.54 -6.71
CA GLU A 33 7.09 3.33 -7.43
C GLU A 33 6.14 2.48 -6.58
N THR A 34 6.44 2.35 -5.28
CA THR A 34 5.59 1.62 -4.33
C THR A 34 4.24 2.31 -4.16
N ASP A 35 4.20 3.62 -3.99
CA ASP A 35 2.95 4.37 -3.86
C ASP A 35 2.05 4.22 -5.10
N ILE A 36 2.65 4.27 -6.31
CA ILE A 36 1.92 4.05 -7.56
C ILE A 36 1.42 2.60 -7.66
N LEU A 37 2.24 1.62 -7.27
CA LEU A 37 1.85 0.20 -7.26
C LEU A 37 0.66 -0.04 -6.32
N LEU A 38 0.71 0.52 -5.12
CA LEU A 38 -0.35 0.37 -4.13
C LEU A 38 -1.65 1.06 -4.59
N GLU A 39 -1.56 2.21 -5.24
CA GLU A 39 -2.71 2.87 -5.87
C GLU A 39 -3.33 2.01 -6.99
N ILE A 40 -2.52 1.34 -7.82
CA ILE A 40 -3.01 0.39 -8.84
C ILE A 40 -3.81 -0.75 -8.20
N LEU A 41 -3.38 -1.23 -7.04
CA LEU A 41 -4.01 -2.35 -6.34
C LEU A 41 -5.28 -1.98 -5.57
N THR A 42 -5.31 -0.79 -4.96
CA THR A 42 -6.30 -0.45 -3.93
C THR A 42 -7.23 0.70 -4.27
N SER A 43 -7.00 1.42 -5.37
CA SER A 43 -7.93 2.49 -5.77
C SER A 43 -9.32 1.93 -6.07
N ASP A 44 -10.35 2.77 -5.91
CA ASP A 44 -11.75 2.43 -6.18
C ASP A 44 -11.99 1.90 -7.61
N ALA A 45 -11.09 2.25 -8.53
CA ALA A 45 -11.11 1.79 -9.91
C ALA A 45 -10.37 0.45 -10.11
N SER A 46 -9.70 -0.09 -9.08
CA SER A 46 -8.93 -1.31 -9.21
C SER A 46 -9.84 -2.55 -9.28
N PRO A 47 -9.49 -3.56 -10.10
CA PRO A 47 -10.23 -4.81 -10.13
C PRO A 47 -10.23 -5.55 -8.79
N LEU A 48 -9.13 -5.45 -8.03
CA LEU A 48 -9.02 -6.07 -6.71
C LEU A 48 -10.01 -5.42 -5.73
N PHE A 49 -10.01 -4.09 -5.64
CA PHE A 49 -10.91 -3.35 -4.74
C PHE A 49 -12.37 -3.70 -5.03
N ARG A 50 -12.78 -3.61 -6.30
CA ARG A 50 -14.15 -3.95 -6.72
C ARG A 50 -14.52 -5.39 -6.36
N LYS A 51 -13.65 -6.35 -6.65
CA LYS A 51 -13.87 -7.76 -6.30
C LYS A 51 -14.06 -7.97 -4.80
N LEU A 52 -13.23 -7.33 -3.96
CA LEU A 52 -13.33 -7.44 -2.51
C LEU A 52 -14.61 -6.79 -1.97
N LEU A 53 -14.98 -5.63 -2.51
CA LEU A 53 -16.18 -4.89 -2.12
C LEU A 53 -17.45 -5.65 -2.51
N ASP A 54 -17.54 -6.11 -3.77
CA ASP A 54 -18.69 -6.87 -4.29
C ASP A 54 -18.90 -8.20 -3.57
N ALA A 55 -17.79 -8.81 -3.10
CA ALA A 55 -17.83 -10.02 -2.27
C ALA A 55 -18.16 -9.75 -0.79
N GLY A 56 -18.31 -8.49 -0.38
CA GLY A 56 -18.56 -8.10 1.01
C GLY A 56 -17.39 -8.44 1.95
N LEU A 57 -16.18 -8.56 1.41
CA LEU A 57 -14.97 -8.91 2.16
C LEU A 57 -14.30 -7.71 2.84
N ILE A 58 -14.55 -6.51 2.36
CA ILE A 58 -14.01 -5.27 2.92
C ILE A 58 -15.11 -4.23 3.11
N ASN A 59 -14.84 -3.28 4.01
CA ASN A 59 -15.58 -2.03 4.12
C ASN A 59 -14.79 -0.93 3.42
N GLU A 60 -15.42 -0.27 2.44
CA GLU A 60 -14.81 0.80 1.63
C GLU A 60 -14.20 1.92 2.49
N ALA A 61 -14.87 2.29 3.58
CA ALA A 61 -14.43 3.38 4.46
C ALA A 61 -13.20 3.03 5.31
N SER A 62 -12.91 1.75 5.53
CA SER A 62 -11.82 1.30 6.40
C SER A 62 -10.68 0.61 5.66
N PHE A 63 -10.89 0.18 4.42
CA PHE A 63 -9.87 -0.51 3.65
C PHE A 63 -8.87 0.48 3.07
N GLY A 64 -7.59 0.24 3.36
CA GLY A 64 -6.51 1.09 2.86
C GLY A 64 -5.14 0.46 3.00
N TYR A 65 -4.13 1.25 2.68
CA TYR A 65 -2.73 0.85 2.82
C TYR A 65 -1.89 1.96 3.45
N ASP A 66 -0.78 1.54 4.03
CA ASP A 66 0.30 2.41 4.47
C ASP A 66 1.64 1.86 3.99
N HIS A 67 2.56 2.74 3.61
CA HIS A 67 3.94 2.41 3.31
C HIS A 67 4.87 3.09 4.30
N PHE A 68 5.49 2.29 5.15
CA PHE A 68 6.39 2.76 6.20
C PHE A 68 7.84 2.52 5.80
N THR A 69 8.60 3.60 5.70
CA THR A 69 10.04 3.54 5.44
C THR A 69 10.80 4.34 6.50
N GLY A 70 11.93 3.80 6.94
CA GLY A 70 12.79 4.46 7.90
C GLY A 70 14.17 3.81 7.98
N THR A 71 15.00 4.28 8.92
CA THR A 71 16.33 3.73 9.11
C THR A 71 16.25 2.28 9.58
N GLY A 72 16.65 1.34 8.71
CA GLY A 72 16.70 -0.08 9.00
C GLY A 72 15.36 -0.82 8.89
N TYR A 73 14.30 -0.19 8.41
CA TYR A 73 13.02 -0.87 8.16
C TYR A 73 12.29 -0.32 6.93
N SER A 74 11.56 -1.21 6.26
CA SER A 74 10.54 -0.89 5.27
C SER A 74 9.44 -1.94 5.33
N ALA A 75 8.18 -1.50 5.28
CA ALA A 75 7.03 -2.39 5.30
C ALA A 75 5.82 -1.76 4.61
N ILE A 76 5.06 -2.58 3.91
CA ILE A 76 3.75 -2.23 3.37
C ILE A 76 2.69 -2.90 4.24
N LEU A 77 1.68 -2.15 4.64
CA LEU A 77 0.56 -2.65 5.43
C LEU A 77 -0.74 -2.41 4.67
N PHE A 78 -1.56 -3.44 4.53
CA PHE A 78 -2.98 -3.31 4.16
C PHE A 78 -3.81 -3.52 5.42
N SER A 79 -4.80 -2.68 5.63
CA SER A 79 -5.63 -2.74 6.82
C SER A 79 -7.11 -2.49 6.49
N GLY A 80 -7.98 -2.92 7.38
CA GLY A 80 -9.40 -2.67 7.26
C GLY A 80 -10.25 -3.58 8.15
N GLU A 81 -11.55 -3.41 8.02
CA GLU A 81 -12.53 -4.30 8.62
C GLU A 81 -12.86 -5.45 7.67
N SER A 82 -12.89 -6.68 8.18
CA SER A 82 -13.26 -7.86 7.40
C SER A 82 -13.71 -9.01 8.30
N ARG A 83 -14.81 -9.65 7.92
CA ARG A 83 -15.24 -10.92 8.52
C ARG A 83 -14.42 -12.11 8.08
N ASN A 84 -13.64 -11.96 7.01
CA ASN A 84 -12.76 -13.01 6.47
C ASN A 84 -11.44 -12.43 6.01
N ALA A 85 -10.61 -12.04 6.96
CA ALA A 85 -9.29 -11.45 6.74
C ALA A 85 -8.35 -12.35 5.90
N LYS A 86 -8.48 -13.69 6.03
CA LYS A 86 -7.68 -14.64 5.24
C LYS A 86 -8.01 -14.55 3.76
N ALA A 87 -9.30 -14.49 3.41
CA ALA A 87 -9.73 -14.34 2.01
C ALA A 87 -9.27 -13.00 1.40
N VAL A 88 -9.24 -11.92 2.19
CA VAL A 88 -8.67 -10.63 1.75
C VAL A 88 -7.18 -10.76 1.49
N ALA A 89 -6.42 -11.34 2.42
CA ALA A 89 -4.98 -11.54 2.26
C ALA A 89 -4.64 -12.40 1.03
N GLU A 90 -5.36 -13.50 0.83
CA GLU A 90 -5.22 -14.37 -0.34
C GLU A 90 -5.52 -13.62 -1.65
N ALA A 91 -6.56 -12.79 -1.67
CA ALA A 91 -6.92 -12.00 -2.86
C ALA A 91 -5.84 -10.95 -3.20
N ILE A 92 -5.28 -10.27 -2.20
CA ILE A 92 -4.18 -9.31 -2.40
C ILE A 92 -2.94 -10.03 -2.97
N CYS A 93 -2.53 -11.15 -2.37
CA CYS A 93 -1.39 -11.93 -2.86
C CYS A 93 -1.63 -12.48 -4.27
N ALA A 94 -2.82 -12.98 -4.56
CA ALA A 94 -3.18 -13.50 -5.88
C ALA A 94 -3.18 -12.41 -6.96
N GLU A 95 -3.63 -11.19 -6.63
CA GLU A 95 -3.61 -10.08 -7.57
C GLU A 95 -2.17 -9.60 -7.83
N ALA A 96 -1.34 -9.48 -6.79
CA ALA A 96 0.07 -9.16 -6.96
C ALA A 96 0.77 -10.17 -7.88
N GLU A 97 0.51 -11.47 -7.69
CA GLU A 97 1.05 -12.53 -8.53
C GLU A 97 0.51 -12.50 -9.97
N ARG A 98 -0.78 -12.16 -10.13
CA ARG A 98 -1.39 -11.96 -11.46
C ARG A 98 -0.68 -10.83 -12.21
N LEU A 99 -0.42 -9.71 -11.53
CA LEU A 99 0.26 -8.55 -12.13
C LEU A 99 1.73 -8.86 -12.46
N ARG A 100 2.44 -9.67 -11.63
CA ARG A 100 3.80 -10.13 -11.97
C ARG A 100 3.84 -10.93 -13.27
N ARG A 101 2.87 -11.83 -13.47
CA ARG A 101 2.83 -12.71 -14.64
C ARG A 101 2.28 -12.04 -15.90
N LYS A 102 1.25 -11.21 -15.77
CA LYS A 102 0.53 -10.63 -16.91
C LYS A 102 0.97 -9.21 -17.24
N GLY A 103 1.74 -8.58 -16.36
CA GLY A 103 2.07 -7.16 -16.45
C GLY A 103 0.97 -6.25 -15.91
N ILE A 104 1.34 -5.01 -15.70
CA ILE A 104 0.46 -3.91 -15.28
C ILE A 104 -0.13 -3.26 -16.54
N ASP A 105 -1.44 -3.01 -16.52
CA ASP A 105 -2.10 -2.28 -17.61
C ASP A 105 -1.59 -0.83 -17.69
N PRO A 106 -1.14 -0.37 -18.89
CA PRO A 106 -0.62 1.00 -19.07
C PRO A 106 -1.62 2.09 -18.70
N GLN A 107 -2.93 1.85 -18.89
CA GLN A 107 -3.95 2.82 -18.51
C GLN A 107 -4.14 2.88 -17.00
N ALA A 108 -4.12 1.73 -16.31
CA ALA A 108 -4.16 1.67 -14.85
C ALA A 108 -2.95 2.39 -14.24
N PHE A 109 -1.74 2.14 -14.75
CA PHE A 109 -0.53 2.85 -14.37
C PHE A 109 -0.66 4.37 -14.56
N SER A 110 -1.11 4.82 -15.74
CA SER A 110 -1.25 6.25 -16.02
C SER A 110 -2.25 6.93 -15.06
N ARG A 111 -3.37 6.27 -14.75
CA ARG A 111 -4.35 6.78 -13.78
C ARG A 111 -3.76 6.85 -12.37
N ALA A 112 -3.13 5.78 -11.92
CA ALA A 112 -2.54 5.69 -10.58
C ALA A 112 -1.44 6.74 -10.38
N ARG A 113 -0.52 6.91 -11.34
CA ARG A 113 0.54 7.93 -11.27
C ARG A 113 -0.04 9.34 -11.15
N LYS A 114 -1.07 9.67 -11.94
CA LYS A 114 -1.76 10.97 -11.84
C LYS A 114 -2.47 11.16 -10.50
N ALA A 115 -3.11 10.09 -9.97
CA ALA A 115 -3.80 10.15 -8.69
C ALA A 115 -2.81 10.35 -7.53
N VAL A 116 -1.70 9.60 -7.50
CA VAL A 116 -0.63 9.77 -6.50
C VAL A 116 -0.03 11.17 -6.57
N TYR A 117 0.31 11.65 -7.77
CA TYR A 117 0.85 12.99 -7.95
C TYR A 117 -0.14 14.06 -7.49
N GLY A 118 -1.40 14.00 -7.94
CA GLY A 118 -2.46 14.95 -7.57
C GLY A 118 -2.72 14.97 -6.07
N ARG A 119 -2.78 13.82 -5.40
CA ARG A 119 -2.94 13.71 -3.94
C ARG A 119 -1.79 14.37 -3.18
N ASN A 120 -0.56 14.15 -3.63
CA ASN A 120 0.61 14.78 -3.02
C ASN A 120 0.61 16.30 -3.19
N ILE A 121 0.23 16.81 -4.37
CA ILE A 121 0.06 18.27 -4.59
C ILE A 121 -1.07 18.83 -3.72
N SER A 122 -2.22 18.15 -3.67
CA SER A 122 -3.37 18.61 -2.88
C SER A 122 -3.10 18.61 -1.37
N ALA A 123 -2.18 17.77 -0.89
CA ALA A 123 -1.76 17.76 0.51
C ALA A 123 -0.91 18.98 0.89
N LEU A 124 -0.47 19.78 -0.08
CA LEU A 124 0.33 21.00 0.13
C LEU A 124 -0.53 22.27 0.10
N ASP A 125 -1.72 22.22 0.67
CA ASP A 125 -2.72 23.27 0.64
C ASP A 125 -2.47 24.41 1.66
N SER A 126 -1.56 24.20 2.60
CA SER A 126 -1.24 25.15 3.64
C SER A 126 0.26 25.19 3.97
N SER A 127 0.74 26.27 4.53
CA SER A 127 2.14 26.38 4.98
C SER A 127 2.49 25.35 6.07
N GLU A 128 1.52 24.99 6.91
CA GLU A 128 1.69 23.94 7.92
C GLU A 128 1.86 22.56 7.27
N SER A 129 0.99 22.21 6.33
CA SER A 129 1.09 20.96 5.58
C SER A 129 2.42 20.84 4.82
N ILE A 130 2.85 21.94 4.18
CA ILE A 130 4.15 21.99 3.49
C ILE A 130 5.30 21.78 4.48
N ALA A 131 5.29 22.48 5.61
CA ALA A 131 6.34 22.35 6.62
C ALA A 131 6.43 20.92 7.19
N ASN A 132 5.29 20.30 7.49
CA ASN A 132 5.21 18.92 7.98
C ASN A 132 5.71 17.92 6.92
N ALA A 133 5.32 18.09 5.67
CA ALA A 133 5.79 17.25 4.55
C ALA A 133 7.30 17.39 4.36
N MET A 134 7.83 18.63 4.36
CA MET A 134 9.27 18.88 4.25
C MET A 134 10.05 18.24 5.40
N ALA A 135 9.59 18.41 6.65
CA ALA A 135 10.23 17.81 7.82
C ALA A 135 10.21 16.29 7.75
N GLY A 136 9.06 15.67 7.44
CA GLY A 136 8.92 14.22 7.31
C GLY A 136 9.83 13.62 6.23
N LEU A 137 9.94 14.26 5.07
CA LEU A 137 10.85 13.84 4.01
C LEU A 137 12.31 14.07 4.36
N HIS A 138 12.64 15.20 5.00
CA HIS A 138 14.01 15.50 5.46
C HIS A 138 14.55 14.42 6.41
N PHE A 139 13.76 13.98 7.40
CA PHE A 139 14.17 12.90 8.31
C PHE A 139 14.37 11.55 7.60
N ARG A 140 13.76 11.37 6.44
CA ARG A 140 13.99 10.20 5.57
C ARG A 140 15.15 10.42 4.58
N GLY A 141 15.80 11.61 4.61
CA GLY A 141 16.88 11.98 3.70
C GLY A 141 16.38 12.27 2.28
N GLN A 142 15.16 12.76 2.15
CA GLN A 142 14.49 13.12 0.90
C GLN A 142 14.12 14.61 0.90
N GLU A 143 13.89 15.18 -0.27
CA GLU A 143 13.41 16.54 -0.47
C GLU A 143 12.03 16.51 -1.13
N LEU A 144 11.10 17.36 -0.65
CA LEU A 144 9.71 17.39 -1.09
C LEU A 144 9.57 17.56 -2.61
N PHE A 145 10.22 18.55 -3.19
CA PHE A 145 10.06 18.84 -4.62
C PHE A 145 10.71 17.76 -5.48
N ARG A 146 11.85 17.21 -5.07
CA ARG A 146 12.46 16.06 -5.75
C ARG A 146 11.62 14.81 -5.69
N TYR A 147 10.89 14.61 -4.58
CA TYR A 147 9.96 13.50 -4.47
C TYR A 147 8.79 13.65 -5.46
N LEU A 148 8.25 14.86 -5.60
CA LEU A 148 7.19 15.15 -6.58
C LEU A 148 7.66 14.96 -8.02
N ASP A 149 8.85 15.47 -8.37
CA ASP A 149 9.46 15.26 -9.68
C ASP A 149 9.62 13.76 -9.96
N ARG A 150 10.10 13.01 -8.96
CA ARG A 150 10.26 11.57 -9.08
C ARG A 150 8.94 10.84 -9.35
N ILE A 151 7.83 11.18 -8.68
CA ILE A 151 6.52 10.60 -9.00
C ILE A 151 6.14 10.84 -10.46
N ALA A 152 6.42 12.04 -10.98
CA ALA A 152 6.14 12.39 -12.36
C ALA A 152 7.00 11.63 -13.39
N GLU A 153 8.23 11.26 -13.01
CA GLU A 153 9.22 10.57 -13.86
C GLU A 153 9.10 9.05 -13.84
N VAL A 154 8.45 8.46 -12.79
CA VAL A 154 8.28 7.00 -12.69
C VAL A 154 7.67 6.43 -13.97
N THR A 155 8.29 5.39 -14.49
CA THR A 155 7.81 4.65 -15.67
C THR A 155 7.02 3.39 -15.29
N LEU A 156 6.31 2.81 -16.25
CA LEU A 156 5.62 1.54 -16.06
C LEU A 156 6.61 0.41 -15.73
N GLU A 157 7.75 0.43 -16.38
CA GLU A 157 8.84 -0.53 -16.19
C GLU A 157 9.41 -0.47 -14.77
N ASP A 158 9.52 0.72 -14.18
CA ASP A 158 9.98 0.92 -12.81
C ASP A 158 9.01 0.30 -11.81
N VAL A 159 7.70 0.53 -11.99
CA VAL A 159 6.66 -0.08 -11.13
C VAL A 159 6.59 -1.59 -11.32
N GLN A 160 6.75 -2.07 -12.54
CA GLN A 160 6.79 -3.51 -12.83
C GLN A 160 8.02 -4.17 -12.18
N ALA A 161 9.19 -3.52 -12.20
CA ALA A 161 10.40 -3.98 -11.53
C ALA A 161 10.26 -3.94 -9.99
N CYS A 162 9.62 -2.89 -9.44
CA CYS A 162 9.31 -2.80 -8.02
C CYS A 162 8.46 -3.99 -7.56
N LEU A 163 7.41 -4.35 -8.31
CA LEU A 163 6.52 -5.46 -7.98
C LEU A 163 7.23 -6.83 -7.91
N GLN A 164 8.35 -7.04 -8.62
CA GLN A 164 9.08 -8.31 -8.56
C GLN A 164 9.62 -8.63 -7.15
N ASP A 165 9.99 -7.60 -6.39
CA ASP A 165 10.59 -7.72 -5.06
C ASP A 165 9.60 -7.40 -3.92
N THR A 166 8.40 -6.90 -4.24
CA THR A 166 7.43 -6.34 -3.31
C THR A 166 6.20 -7.25 -3.19
N LEU A 167 5.51 -7.23 -2.06
CA LEU A 167 4.30 -8.01 -1.80
C LEU A 167 4.50 -9.53 -1.97
N LEU A 168 5.65 -10.03 -1.50
CA LEU A 168 5.99 -11.45 -1.55
C LEU A 168 5.32 -12.21 -0.40
N PRO A 169 4.55 -13.28 -0.68
CA PRO A 169 3.82 -14.01 0.36
C PRO A 169 4.70 -14.59 1.48
N ASP A 170 5.92 -15.02 1.16
CA ASP A 170 6.90 -15.54 2.11
C ASP A 170 7.45 -14.49 3.08
N ARG A 171 7.22 -13.21 2.82
CA ARG A 171 7.59 -12.07 3.67
C ARG A 171 6.39 -11.39 4.30
N SER A 172 5.22 -12.05 4.29
CA SER A 172 3.99 -11.49 4.82
C SER A 172 3.64 -12.00 6.22
N THR A 173 2.86 -11.19 6.93
CA THR A 173 2.25 -11.53 8.21
C THR A 173 0.82 -10.98 8.24
N LEU A 174 -0.13 -11.82 8.62
CA LEU A 174 -1.52 -11.42 8.83
C LEU A 174 -1.83 -11.37 10.32
N SER A 175 -2.20 -10.19 10.82
CA SER A 175 -2.72 -9.98 12.17
C SER A 175 -4.23 -9.72 12.08
N VAL A 176 -4.99 -10.37 12.95
CA VAL A 176 -6.46 -10.24 13.01
C VAL A 176 -6.88 -9.95 14.45
N ILE A 177 -7.77 -8.99 14.62
CA ILE A 177 -8.45 -8.72 15.87
C ILE A 177 -9.91 -9.09 15.69
N VAL A 178 -10.43 -9.93 16.57
CA VAL A 178 -11.83 -10.36 16.56
C VAL A 178 -12.55 -9.85 17.82
N PRO A 179 -13.89 -9.62 17.76
CA PRO A 179 -14.67 -9.27 18.93
C PRO A 179 -14.57 -10.35 20.02
N GLN A 180 -14.47 -9.94 21.29
CA GLN A 180 -14.64 -10.82 22.43
C GLN A 180 -16.09 -11.31 22.46
N GLN A 181 -16.29 -12.60 22.66
CA GLN A 181 -17.61 -13.22 22.89
C GLN A 181 -18.13 -12.92 24.29
#